data_59dea8bcf30035c49a0b71e712246f90
#
_entry.id   59dea8bcf30035c49a0b71e712246f90
#
_cell.length_a   1.000
_cell.length_b   1.000
_cell.length_c   1.000
_cell.angle_alpha   90.00
_cell.angle_beta   90.00
_cell.angle_gamma   90.00
#
_symmetry.space_group_name_H-M   'P 1'
#
loop_
_entity.id
_entity.type
_entity.pdbx_description
1 polymer ?
#
loop_
_entity_poly.entity_id
_entity_poly.type
_entity_poly.pdbx_seq_one_letter_code
_entity_poly.pdbx_strand_id
1 'polypeptide(L)'
;MDRKSFLKSSLLTSGSILLAGANGVYGQSINENGIDKLTDASGKFIHQPLPYNQTFLEPYMDAETLQLHHKFHHGGAVTGANKDLEMIKKAVGDGNMETVDYWTKKLSYHFSSHILHTIFWTNLTNKKTTPKGELLKQIEKSFGSVGKLKIYIAATSKNVDGNGWGILAYQPYSDSLTILQCENHEKLTQWGAIPLLVIDVWEHAYYLKYKNKRGDFVDALFNIINWDNVADRLNTALKIK
;
A
#
# COMPACT_ATOMS: atom_id res chain seq x y z
N MET A 1 -9.72 -29.88 33.04
CA MET A 1 -8.64 -30.03 32.04
C MET A 1 -7.52 -29.09 32.41
N ASP A 2 -6.38 -29.64 32.77
CA ASP A 2 -5.28 -28.82 33.23
C ASP A 2 -4.52 -28.21 32.06
N ARG A 3 -3.86 -27.09 32.33
CA ARG A 3 -3.12 -26.30 31.31
C ARG A 3 -2.03 -27.10 30.55
N LYS A 4 -1.52 -28.17 31.16
CA LYS A 4 -0.52 -29.06 30.56
C LYS A 4 -1.13 -30.07 29.58
N SER A 5 -2.39 -30.44 29.77
CA SER A 5 -3.11 -31.36 28.87
C SER A 5 -3.54 -30.66 27.59
N PHE A 6 -3.86 -29.36 27.64
CA PHE A 6 -4.20 -28.57 26.47
C PHE A 6 -3.01 -28.38 25.52
N LEU A 7 -1.81 -28.22 26.08
CA LEU A 7 -0.59 -28.04 25.29
C LEU A 7 -0.04 -29.35 24.67
N LYS A 8 -0.44 -30.51 25.20
CA LYS A 8 0.00 -31.82 24.67
C LYS A 8 -0.88 -32.32 23.51
N SER A 9 -2.14 -31.88 23.40
CA SER A 9 -3.03 -32.30 22.32
C SER A 9 -2.89 -31.47 21.03
N SER A 10 -2.13 -30.38 21.07
CA SER A 10 -1.83 -29.56 19.87
C SER A 10 -0.50 -29.91 19.18
N LEU A 11 0.22 -30.93 19.63
CA LEU A 11 1.56 -31.28 19.14
C LEU A 11 1.65 -32.56 18.31
N LEU A 12 0.53 -33.13 17.87
CA LEU A 12 0.52 -34.35 17.03
C LEU A 12 -0.33 -34.20 15.78
N THR A 13 -0.03 -33.19 14.98
CA THR A 13 -0.15 -33.24 13.54
C THR A 13 1.03 -32.49 12.96
N SER A 14 2.11 -33.21 12.69
CA SER A 14 3.14 -32.84 11.74
C SER A 14 2.51 -32.77 10.34
N GLY A 15 1.60 -31.83 10.16
CA GLY A 15 1.17 -31.33 8.90
C GLY A 15 2.21 -30.29 8.48
N SER A 16 3.02 -30.60 7.47
CA SER A 16 3.73 -29.62 6.68
C SER A 16 2.77 -28.47 6.44
N ILE A 17 2.94 -27.34 7.14
CA ILE A 17 2.41 -26.08 6.67
C ILE A 17 3.24 -25.78 5.43
N LEU A 18 2.88 -26.43 4.33
CA LEU A 18 2.97 -25.81 3.03
C LEU A 18 2.29 -24.46 3.25
N LEU A 19 3.09 -23.40 3.29
CA LEU A 19 2.70 -22.12 2.78
C LEU A 19 2.41 -22.36 1.28
N ALA A 20 1.36 -23.19 1.02
CA ALA A 20 0.72 -23.32 -0.25
C ALA A 20 0.24 -21.93 -0.56
N GLY A 21 0.93 -21.34 -1.51
CA GLY A 21 0.74 -20.05 -2.09
C GLY A 21 -0.41 -19.25 -1.53
N ALA A 22 -0.10 -18.16 -0.88
CA ALA A 22 -0.95 -17.00 -0.94
C ALA A 22 -1.03 -16.52 -2.42
N ASN A 23 -1.35 -17.44 -3.33
CA ASN A 23 -1.83 -17.17 -4.68
C ASN A 23 -3.31 -16.76 -4.64
N GLY A 24 -3.84 -16.52 -3.45
CA GLY A 24 -5.19 -16.05 -3.24
C GLY A 24 -5.19 -14.54 -3.06
N VAL A 25 -5.75 -13.86 -4.02
CA VAL A 25 -6.42 -12.55 -3.95
C VAL A 25 -5.52 -11.29 -3.96
N TYR A 26 -4.38 -11.25 -3.25
CA TYR A 26 -3.48 -10.07 -3.28
C TYR A 26 -2.30 -10.20 -4.25
N GLY A 27 -2.09 -11.36 -4.85
CA GLY A 27 -0.95 -11.65 -5.74
C GLY A 27 -1.26 -11.61 -7.24
N GLN A 28 -2.50 -11.34 -7.64
CA GLN A 28 -2.78 -11.08 -9.05
C GLN A 28 -2.35 -9.65 -9.37
N SER A 29 -1.36 -9.51 -10.24
CA SER A 29 -0.95 -8.22 -10.76
C SER A 29 -2.16 -7.52 -11.36
N ILE A 30 -2.46 -6.33 -10.90
CA ILE A 30 -3.51 -5.46 -11.44
C ILE A 30 -3.12 -5.00 -12.84
N ASN A 31 -1.86 -5.18 -13.22
CA ASN A 31 -1.29 -4.77 -14.48
C ASN A 31 -0.64 -5.98 -15.17
N GLU A 32 -0.99 -6.25 -16.43
CA GLU A 32 -0.41 -7.30 -17.27
C GLU A 32 1.13 -7.20 -17.37
N ASN A 33 1.69 -6.00 -17.19
CA ASN A 33 3.13 -5.77 -17.17
C ASN A 33 3.83 -6.16 -15.86
N GLY A 34 3.11 -6.64 -14.85
CA GLY A 34 3.69 -7.13 -13.58
C GLY A 34 4.28 -6.06 -12.67
N ILE A 35 4.11 -4.76 -12.97
CA ILE A 35 4.68 -3.65 -12.18
C ILE A 35 4.13 -3.59 -10.76
N ASP A 36 2.88 -4.04 -10.57
CA ASP A 36 2.23 -4.10 -9.25
C ASP A 36 2.49 -5.43 -8.50
N LYS A 37 3.32 -6.29 -9.04
CA LYS A 37 3.64 -7.56 -8.41
C LYS A 37 4.55 -7.35 -7.20
N LEU A 38 4.07 -7.74 -6.04
CA LEU A 38 4.78 -7.54 -4.76
C LEU A 38 5.83 -8.60 -4.47
N THR A 39 5.66 -9.83 -5.02
CA THR A 39 6.53 -10.98 -4.73
C THR A 39 6.95 -11.72 -5.99
N ASP A 40 8.08 -12.42 -5.94
CA ASP A 40 8.46 -13.40 -6.92
C ASP A 40 7.73 -14.74 -6.73
N ALA A 41 8.06 -15.74 -7.56
CA ALA A 41 7.45 -17.06 -7.49
C ALA A 41 7.77 -17.83 -6.19
N SER A 42 8.81 -17.45 -5.46
CA SER A 42 9.17 -18.03 -4.15
C SER A 42 8.46 -17.37 -2.98
N GLY A 43 7.70 -16.30 -3.24
CA GLY A 43 7.04 -15.47 -2.21
C GLY A 43 7.96 -14.43 -1.57
N LYS A 44 9.16 -14.21 -2.11
CA LYS A 44 10.06 -13.16 -1.67
C LYS A 44 9.60 -11.81 -2.23
N PHE A 45 9.55 -10.78 -1.39
CA PHE A 45 9.22 -9.43 -1.82
C PHE A 45 10.25 -8.89 -2.80
N ILE A 46 9.79 -8.23 -3.86
CA ILE A 46 10.62 -7.69 -4.94
C ILE A 46 10.41 -6.19 -5.11
N HIS A 47 11.52 -5.48 -5.32
CA HIS A 47 11.51 -4.06 -5.62
C HIS A 47 11.44 -3.87 -7.13
N GLN A 48 10.24 -3.59 -7.65
CA GLN A 48 10.03 -3.35 -9.07
C GLN A 48 10.65 -2.01 -9.51
N PRO A 49 11.16 -1.91 -10.75
CA PRO A 49 11.58 -0.62 -11.29
C PRO A 49 10.41 0.36 -11.40
N LEU A 50 10.72 1.66 -11.43
CA LEU A 50 9.71 2.67 -11.73
C LEU A 50 9.09 2.42 -13.11
N PRO A 51 7.76 2.64 -13.28
CA PRO A 51 7.09 2.47 -14.58
C PRO A 51 7.43 3.58 -15.59
N TYR A 52 8.23 4.56 -15.21
CA TYR A 52 8.63 5.73 -15.99
C TYR A 52 10.01 6.23 -15.57
N ASN A 53 10.61 7.11 -16.38
CA ASN A 53 11.88 7.74 -16.04
C ASN A 53 11.72 8.78 -14.91
N GLN A 54 12.82 9.16 -14.29
CA GLN A 54 12.83 10.01 -13.09
C GLN A 54 12.28 11.43 -13.32
N THR A 55 12.33 11.97 -14.53
CA THR A 55 11.82 13.31 -14.87
C THR A 55 10.37 13.31 -15.35
N PHE A 56 9.74 12.12 -15.45
CA PHE A 56 8.42 11.94 -16.06
C PHE A 56 7.31 12.73 -15.36
N LEU A 57 7.44 12.95 -14.05
CA LEU A 57 6.43 13.61 -13.24
C LEU A 57 6.70 15.10 -13.01
N GLU A 58 7.75 15.66 -13.63
CA GLU A 58 8.00 17.08 -13.55
C GLU A 58 6.91 17.89 -14.28
N PRO A 59 6.60 19.09 -13.82
CA PRO A 59 7.22 19.83 -12.74
C PRO A 59 6.66 19.52 -11.33
N TYR A 60 5.78 18.55 -11.18
CA TYR A 60 5.06 18.29 -9.92
C TYR A 60 5.90 17.49 -8.90
N MET A 61 6.66 16.51 -9.33
CA MET A 61 7.68 15.82 -8.55
C MET A 61 9.02 15.91 -9.27
N ASP A 62 10.07 16.30 -8.56
CA ASP A 62 11.41 16.41 -9.13
C ASP A 62 12.12 15.05 -9.16
N ALA A 63 13.09 14.94 -10.08
CA ALA A 63 13.83 13.71 -10.31
C ALA A 63 14.60 13.23 -9.08
N GLU A 64 15.18 14.15 -8.28
CA GLU A 64 15.93 13.80 -7.08
C GLU A 64 15.02 13.19 -6.02
N THR A 65 13.88 13.84 -5.71
CA THR A 65 12.89 13.30 -4.78
C THR A 65 12.46 11.92 -5.23
N LEU A 66 12.10 11.75 -6.50
CA LEU A 66 11.62 10.48 -7.05
C LEU A 66 12.68 9.37 -6.92
N GLN A 67 13.92 9.66 -7.25
CA GLN A 67 15.04 8.71 -7.16
C GLN A 67 15.30 8.26 -5.72
N LEU A 68 15.41 9.21 -4.78
CA LEU A 68 15.67 8.91 -3.37
C LEU A 68 14.51 8.15 -2.75
N HIS A 69 13.28 8.56 -3.02
CA HIS A 69 12.07 7.96 -2.52
C HIS A 69 11.94 6.50 -2.99
N HIS A 70 12.07 6.26 -4.29
CA HIS A 70 12.00 4.90 -4.83
C HIS A 70 13.16 4.03 -4.32
N LYS A 71 14.41 4.50 -4.48
CA LYS A 71 15.59 3.69 -4.19
C LYS A 71 15.73 3.34 -2.71
N PHE A 72 15.55 4.34 -1.82
CA PHE A 72 15.89 4.17 -0.40
C PHE A 72 14.65 3.89 0.47
N HIS A 73 13.56 4.64 0.31
CA HIS A 73 12.38 4.43 1.13
C HIS A 73 11.62 3.18 0.71
N HIS A 74 11.23 3.05 -0.56
CA HIS A 74 10.58 1.84 -1.07
C HIS A 74 11.52 0.62 -1.05
N GLY A 75 12.76 0.75 -1.56
CA GLY A 75 13.75 -0.34 -1.53
C GLY A 75 14.10 -0.79 -0.12
N GLY A 76 14.17 0.14 0.84
CA GLY A 76 14.35 -0.15 2.26
C GLY A 76 13.18 -0.95 2.85
N ALA A 77 11.94 -0.61 2.50
CA ALA A 77 10.76 -1.35 2.92
C ALA A 77 10.77 -2.79 2.42
N VAL A 78 11.13 -3.00 1.14
CA VAL A 78 11.23 -4.36 0.55
C VAL A 78 12.31 -5.19 1.27
N THR A 79 13.48 -4.60 1.49
CA THR A 79 14.57 -5.26 2.23
C THR A 79 14.17 -5.59 3.66
N GLY A 80 13.51 -4.64 4.34
CA GLY A 80 12.99 -4.84 5.69
C GLY A 80 11.96 -5.95 5.77
N ALA A 81 10.96 -5.94 4.90
CA ALA A 81 9.92 -6.98 4.89
C ALA A 81 10.47 -8.38 4.64
N ASN A 82 11.44 -8.55 3.74
CA ASN A 82 12.11 -9.84 3.54
C ASN A 82 12.86 -10.31 4.79
N LYS A 83 13.60 -9.40 5.44
CA LYS A 83 14.29 -9.69 6.69
C LYS A 83 13.32 -10.10 7.80
N ASP A 84 12.22 -9.37 7.94
CA ASP A 84 11.22 -9.65 8.98
C ASP A 84 10.61 -11.04 8.82
N LEU A 85 10.25 -11.43 7.58
CA LEU A 85 9.77 -12.78 7.28
C LEU A 85 10.82 -13.86 7.59
N GLU A 86 12.08 -13.62 7.25
CA GLU A 86 13.17 -14.55 7.57
C GLU A 86 13.31 -14.76 9.07
N MET A 87 13.28 -13.66 9.85
CA MET A 87 13.41 -13.71 11.30
C MET A 87 12.21 -14.39 11.96
N ILE A 88 10.99 -14.18 11.45
CA ILE A 88 9.79 -14.89 11.93
C ILE A 88 9.91 -16.38 11.63
N LYS A 89 10.28 -16.76 10.40
CA LYS A 89 10.48 -18.17 10.02
C LYS A 89 11.53 -18.86 10.88
N LYS A 90 12.63 -18.14 11.17
CA LYS A 90 13.69 -18.66 12.06
C LYS A 90 13.17 -18.85 13.48
N ALA A 91 12.51 -17.87 14.07
CA ALA A 91 11.97 -17.95 15.43
C ALA A 91 10.99 -19.13 15.58
N VAL A 92 10.09 -19.31 14.59
CA VAL A 92 9.14 -20.43 14.57
C VAL A 92 9.86 -21.76 14.40
N GLY A 93 10.84 -21.86 13.50
CA GLY A 93 11.59 -23.07 13.22
C GLY A 93 12.45 -23.53 14.43
N ASP A 94 13.04 -22.61 15.14
CA ASP A 94 13.87 -22.87 16.33
C ASP A 94 13.03 -23.06 17.62
N GLY A 95 11.73 -22.79 17.56
CA GLY A 95 10.85 -22.79 18.75
C GLY A 95 11.13 -21.66 19.72
N ASN A 96 11.92 -20.67 19.34
CA ASN A 96 12.25 -19.49 20.15
C ASN A 96 11.36 -18.30 19.76
N MET A 97 10.35 -18.01 20.59
CA MET A 97 9.37 -16.96 20.35
C MET A 97 9.69 -15.62 21.02
N GLU A 98 10.87 -15.46 21.65
CA GLU A 98 11.20 -14.26 22.44
C GLU A 98 11.11 -12.95 21.65
N THR A 99 11.36 -12.98 20.34
CA THR A 99 11.35 -11.79 19.49
C THR A 99 10.30 -11.81 18.38
N VAL A 100 9.41 -12.81 18.36
CA VAL A 100 8.44 -12.99 17.26
C VAL A 100 7.45 -11.82 17.17
N ASP A 101 7.04 -11.25 18.28
CA ASP A 101 6.16 -10.08 18.36
C ASP A 101 6.80 -8.86 17.72
N TYR A 102 8.08 -8.61 18.01
CA TYR A 102 8.85 -7.53 17.39
C TYR A 102 8.91 -7.67 15.86
N TRP A 103 9.24 -8.85 15.35
CA TRP A 103 9.35 -9.08 13.91
C TRP A 103 7.98 -9.04 13.23
N THR A 104 6.92 -9.52 13.89
CA THR A 104 5.54 -9.41 13.39
C THR A 104 5.11 -7.96 13.24
N LYS A 105 5.42 -7.11 14.23
CA LYS A 105 5.17 -5.66 14.16
C LYS A 105 5.97 -5.01 13.03
N LYS A 106 7.25 -5.38 12.90
CA LYS A 106 8.12 -4.85 11.83
C LYS A 106 7.62 -5.25 10.44
N LEU A 107 7.19 -6.50 10.28
CA LEU A 107 6.61 -6.97 9.02
C LEU A 107 5.36 -6.17 8.64
N SER A 108 4.46 -5.91 9.59
CA SER A 108 3.29 -5.06 9.34
C SER A 108 3.70 -3.68 8.81
N TYR A 109 4.70 -3.04 9.41
CA TYR A 109 5.23 -1.75 8.97
C TYR A 109 5.86 -1.82 7.58
N HIS A 110 6.83 -2.72 7.36
CA HIS A 110 7.58 -2.78 6.11
C HIS A 110 6.75 -3.29 4.94
N PHE A 111 5.88 -4.28 5.17
CA PHE A 111 5.04 -4.82 4.10
C PHE A 111 3.95 -3.82 3.70
N SER A 112 3.32 -3.14 4.66
CA SER A 112 2.38 -2.05 4.35
C SER A 112 3.06 -0.93 3.58
N SER A 113 4.28 -0.55 3.96
CA SER A 113 5.10 0.40 3.21
C SER A 113 5.34 -0.04 1.77
N HIS A 114 5.73 -1.31 1.57
CA HIS A 114 5.93 -1.86 0.22
C HIS A 114 4.65 -1.83 -0.62
N ILE A 115 3.50 -2.23 -0.06
CA ILE A 115 2.19 -2.15 -0.75
C ILE A 115 1.89 -0.71 -1.17
N LEU A 116 1.95 0.23 -0.24
CA LEU A 116 1.57 1.62 -0.50
C LEU A 116 2.49 2.29 -1.52
N HIS A 117 3.81 2.09 -1.43
CA HIS A 117 4.74 2.63 -2.43
C HIS A 117 4.52 2.03 -3.83
N THR A 118 4.28 0.72 -3.92
CA THR A 118 3.98 0.07 -5.21
C THR A 118 2.73 0.68 -5.86
N ILE A 119 1.69 0.93 -5.07
CA ILE A 119 0.48 1.61 -5.55
C ILE A 119 0.78 3.06 -5.93
N PHE A 120 1.56 3.78 -5.12
CA PHE A 120 1.89 5.18 -5.35
C PHE A 120 2.54 5.40 -6.72
N TRP A 121 3.52 4.57 -7.11
CA TRP A 121 4.18 4.72 -8.41
C TRP A 121 3.22 4.52 -9.58
N THR A 122 2.30 3.58 -9.51
CA THR A 122 1.33 3.31 -10.59
C THR A 122 0.14 4.27 -10.57
N ASN A 123 -0.14 4.90 -9.43
CA ASN A 123 -1.15 5.94 -9.32
C ASN A 123 -0.74 7.29 -9.94
N LEU A 124 0.48 7.44 -10.44
CA LEU A 124 0.99 8.70 -10.98
C LEU A 124 1.27 8.62 -12.48
N THR A 125 0.98 9.72 -13.21
CA THR A 125 1.23 9.85 -14.64
C THR A 125 1.34 11.32 -15.03
N ASN A 126 2.07 11.64 -16.09
CA ASN A 126 2.08 12.97 -16.70
C ASN A 126 0.94 13.17 -17.73
N LYS A 127 0.12 12.13 -17.97
CA LYS A 127 -1.04 12.21 -18.85
C LYS A 127 -2.24 12.71 -18.08
N LYS A 128 -3.01 13.61 -18.70
CA LYS A 128 -4.26 14.07 -18.09
C LYS A 128 -5.32 12.97 -18.18
N THR A 129 -5.73 12.45 -17.03
CA THR A 129 -6.78 11.45 -16.90
C THR A 129 -7.91 11.95 -15.99
N THR A 130 -9.08 11.33 -16.06
CA THR A 130 -10.24 11.66 -15.22
C THR A 130 -10.99 10.40 -14.83
N PRO A 131 -11.66 10.36 -13.66
CA PRO A 131 -12.54 9.26 -13.32
C PRO A 131 -13.62 9.04 -14.37
N LYS A 132 -13.85 7.78 -14.76
CA LYS A 132 -14.87 7.37 -15.74
C LYS A 132 -15.44 5.99 -15.40
N GLY A 133 -16.50 5.60 -16.09
CA GLY A 133 -17.10 4.27 -15.96
C GLY A 133 -17.54 3.94 -14.53
N GLU A 134 -17.21 2.75 -14.04
CA GLU A 134 -17.60 2.29 -12.72
C GLU A 134 -16.96 3.12 -11.59
N LEU A 135 -15.72 3.57 -11.76
CA LEU A 135 -15.08 4.44 -10.78
C LEU A 135 -15.86 5.75 -10.57
N LEU A 136 -16.33 6.38 -11.66
CA LEU A 136 -17.14 7.61 -11.56
C LEU A 136 -18.44 7.35 -10.80
N LYS A 137 -19.16 6.26 -11.12
CA LYS A 137 -20.41 5.88 -10.42
C LYS A 137 -20.18 5.66 -8.92
N GLN A 138 -19.14 4.93 -8.54
CA GLN A 138 -18.82 4.69 -7.13
C GLN A 138 -18.42 5.98 -6.40
N ILE A 139 -17.72 6.89 -7.07
CA ILE A 139 -17.39 8.22 -6.52
C ILE A 139 -18.68 9.04 -6.30
N GLU A 140 -19.57 9.08 -7.27
CA GLU A 140 -20.85 9.79 -7.17
C GLU A 140 -21.73 9.20 -6.07
N LYS A 141 -21.81 7.87 -5.98
CA LYS A 141 -22.52 7.15 -4.91
C LYS A 141 -21.99 7.50 -3.52
N SER A 142 -20.66 7.50 -3.34
CA SER A 142 -20.02 7.63 -2.02
C SER A 142 -19.82 9.08 -1.58
N PHE A 143 -19.55 10.00 -2.53
CA PHE A 143 -19.15 11.38 -2.23
C PHE A 143 -20.02 12.44 -2.93
N GLY A 144 -20.89 12.02 -3.84
CA GLY A 144 -21.78 12.91 -4.59
C GLY A 144 -21.12 13.55 -5.82
N SER A 145 -19.79 13.74 -5.87
CA SER A 145 -19.05 14.21 -7.04
C SER A 145 -17.54 14.00 -6.92
N VAL A 146 -16.84 14.03 -8.06
CA VAL A 146 -15.36 14.01 -8.12
C VAL A 146 -14.76 15.23 -7.39
N GLY A 147 -15.39 16.40 -7.47
CA GLY A 147 -14.95 17.59 -6.75
C GLY A 147 -14.96 17.40 -5.24
N LYS A 148 -16.06 16.86 -4.70
CA LYS A 148 -16.17 16.58 -3.26
C LYS A 148 -15.16 15.52 -2.81
N LEU A 149 -14.96 14.44 -3.59
CA LEU A 149 -13.91 13.46 -3.33
C LEU A 149 -12.53 14.14 -3.22
N LYS A 150 -12.16 14.98 -4.20
CA LYS A 150 -10.86 15.67 -4.21
C LYS A 150 -10.67 16.55 -2.99
N ILE A 151 -11.69 17.33 -2.61
CA ILE A 151 -11.66 18.18 -1.40
C ILE A 151 -11.46 17.31 -0.16
N TYR A 152 -12.20 16.20 -0.03
CA TYR A 152 -12.14 15.36 1.15
C TYR A 152 -10.77 14.65 1.27
N ILE A 153 -10.29 13.98 0.22
CA ILE A 153 -9.00 13.29 0.30
C ILE A 153 -7.83 14.28 0.45
N ALA A 154 -7.91 15.48 -0.15
CA ALA A 154 -6.91 16.52 0.05
C ALA A 154 -6.86 16.99 1.50
N ALA A 155 -8.02 17.29 2.10
CA ALA A 155 -8.10 17.70 3.49
C ALA A 155 -7.56 16.61 4.43
N THR A 156 -7.94 15.34 4.20
CA THR A 156 -7.45 14.20 4.96
C THR A 156 -5.93 14.06 4.86
N SER A 157 -5.38 14.12 3.64
CA SER A 157 -3.93 13.97 3.41
C SER A 157 -3.11 15.10 4.03
N LYS A 158 -3.57 16.35 3.89
CA LYS A 158 -2.89 17.52 4.46
C LYS A 158 -2.79 17.48 5.98
N ASN A 159 -3.76 16.87 6.64
CA ASN A 159 -3.91 16.81 8.10
C ASN A 159 -3.54 15.47 8.73
N VAL A 160 -2.77 14.63 8.04
CA VAL A 160 -2.17 13.44 8.67
C VAL A 160 -1.24 13.86 9.78
N ASP A 161 -1.44 13.30 10.99
CA ASP A 161 -0.57 13.57 12.12
C ASP A 161 0.81 12.92 11.90
N GLY A 162 1.87 13.73 11.95
CA GLY A 162 3.23 13.28 11.69
C GLY A 162 3.42 12.81 10.25
N ASN A 163 3.70 11.51 10.09
CA ASN A 163 3.98 10.87 8.81
C ASN A 163 2.88 9.87 8.45
N GLY A 164 2.54 9.79 7.17
CA GLY A 164 1.54 8.82 6.73
C GLY A 164 1.00 9.04 5.33
N TRP A 165 -0.27 8.67 5.12
CA TRP A 165 -0.90 8.59 3.81
C TRP A 165 -2.37 9.01 3.88
N GLY A 166 -2.83 9.73 2.86
CA GLY A 166 -4.26 9.84 2.54
C GLY A 166 -4.62 8.75 1.52
N ILE A 167 -5.67 7.98 1.78
CA ILE A 167 -6.00 6.81 0.97
C ILE A 167 -7.47 6.84 0.56
N LEU A 168 -7.74 6.72 -0.75
CA LEU A 168 -9.04 6.32 -1.24
C LEU A 168 -9.05 4.79 -1.33
N ALA A 169 -9.99 4.16 -0.63
CA ALA A 169 -10.13 2.71 -0.59
C ALA A 169 -11.55 2.26 -0.97
N TYR A 170 -11.66 1.05 -1.51
CA TYR A 170 -12.92 0.33 -1.62
C TYR A 170 -13.11 -0.54 -0.38
N GLN A 171 -14.28 -0.43 0.26
CA GLN A 171 -14.66 -1.25 1.40
C GLN A 171 -15.71 -2.30 0.97
N PRO A 172 -15.33 -3.58 0.82
CA PRO A 172 -16.23 -4.62 0.30
C PRO A 172 -17.43 -4.89 1.21
N TYR A 173 -17.28 -4.75 2.53
CA TYR A 173 -18.36 -5.00 3.49
C TYR A 173 -19.52 -4.00 3.39
N SER A 174 -19.27 -2.79 2.89
CA SER A 174 -20.28 -1.75 2.68
C SER A 174 -20.53 -1.43 1.21
N ASP A 175 -19.83 -2.10 0.28
CA ASP A 175 -19.87 -1.83 -1.17
C ASP A 175 -19.76 -0.32 -1.47
N SER A 176 -18.78 0.32 -0.89
CA SER A 176 -18.61 1.77 -0.98
C SER A 176 -17.14 2.20 -1.01
N LEU A 177 -16.90 3.42 -1.50
CA LEU A 177 -15.60 4.05 -1.36
C LEU A 177 -15.52 4.76 0.00
N THR A 178 -14.34 4.71 0.62
CA THR A 178 -14.02 5.38 1.88
C THR A 178 -12.68 6.10 1.77
N ILE A 179 -12.51 7.16 2.59
CA ILE A 179 -11.23 7.84 2.74
C ILE A 179 -10.63 7.42 4.08
N LEU A 180 -9.37 7.00 4.05
CA LEU A 180 -8.60 6.64 5.23
C LEU A 180 -7.47 7.63 5.42
N GLN A 181 -7.16 7.92 6.68
CA GLN A 181 -5.94 8.58 7.10
C GLN A 181 -5.06 7.50 7.74
N CYS A 182 -3.97 7.13 7.08
CA CYS A 182 -3.06 6.11 7.59
C CYS A 182 -1.84 6.78 8.20
N GLU A 183 -1.65 6.63 9.50
CA GLU A 183 -0.39 7.01 10.16
C GLU A 183 0.69 5.96 9.92
N ASN A 184 1.94 6.40 9.78
CA ASN A 184 3.05 5.57 9.32
C ASN A 184 2.68 4.87 8.01
N HIS A 185 2.58 3.52 8.01
CA HIS A 185 2.18 2.74 6.85
C HIS A 185 1.03 1.77 7.18
N GLU A 186 0.77 1.50 8.47
CA GLU A 186 -0.10 0.40 8.93
C GLU A 186 -1.18 0.80 9.94
N LYS A 187 -1.09 2.03 10.50
CA LYS A 187 -2.01 2.44 11.56
C LYS A 187 -3.25 3.12 11.01
N LEU A 188 -4.34 3.07 11.78
CA LEU A 188 -5.64 3.72 11.50
C LEU A 188 -6.29 3.25 10.19
N THR A 189 -5.97 2.05 9.74
CA THR A 189 -6.60 1.43 8.57
C THR A 189 -7.89 0.69 8.95
N GLN A 190 -8.75 0.42 7.95
CA GLN A 190 -9.95 -0.40 8.14
C GLN A 190 -9.71 -1.81 7.62
N TRP A 191 -10.09 -2.83 8.40
CA TRP A 191 -9.97 -4.21 7.97
C TRP A 191 -10.76 -4.48 6.69
N GLY A 192 -10.10 -5.13 5.73
CA GLY A 192 -10.69 -5.46 4.44
C GLY A 192 -10.75 -4.31 3.43
N ALA A 193 -10.40 -3.09 3.80
CA ALA A 193 -10.32 -1.98 2.86
C ALA A 193 -9.20 -2.21 1.83
N ILE A 194 -9.52 -1.99 0.55
CA ILE A 194 -8.59 -2.19 -0.57
C ILE A 194 -8.16 -0.83 -1.11
N PRO A 195 -6.88 -0.44 -0.98
CA PRO A 195 -6.40 0.86 -1.43
C PRO A 195 -6.44 0.98 -2.96
N LEU A 196 -7.04 2.06 -3.45
CA LEU A 196 -7.18 2.38 -4.86
C LEU A 196 -6.28 3.54 -5.29
N LEU A 197 -6.30 4.64 -4.52
CA LEU A 197 -5.43 5.81 -4.67
C LEU A 197 -4.78 6.09 -3.34
N VAL A 198 -3.46 6.29 -3.35
CA VAL A 198 -2.68 6.61 -2.16
C VAL A 198 -1.90 7.91 -2.37
N ILE A 199 -1.87 8.76 -1.37
CA ILE A 199 -1.16 10.04 -1.35
C ILE A 199 -0.15 9.97 -0.21
N ASP A 200 1.12 9.86 -0.55
CA ASP A 200 2.22 9.86 0.41
C ASP A 200 2.44 11.26 0.95
N VAL A 201 2.36 11.42 2.27
CA VAL A 201 2.63 12.68 2.96
C VAL A 201 3.75 12.58 4.01
N TRP A 202 4.56 11.54 3.93
CA TRP A 202 5.85 11.51 4.57
C TRP A 202 6.73 12.66 4.01
N GLU A 203 7.57 13.26 4.84
CA GLU A 203 8.44 14.36 4.39
C GLU A 203 9.37 13.96 3.24
N HIS A 204 9.82 12.70 3.20
CA HIS A 204 10.66 12.22 2.11
C HIS A 204 9.98 12.28 0.73
N ALA A 205 8.66 12.32 0.66
CA ALA A 205 7.91 12.40 -0.59
C ALA A 205 7.87 13.81 -1.19
N TYR A 206 8.14 14.86 -0.38
CA TYR A 206 7.94 16.24 -0.85
C TYR A 206 8.95 17.28 -0.35
N TYR A 207 9.70 17.01 0.73
CA TYR A 207 10.43 18.06 1.45
C TYR A 207 11.53 18.73 0.60
N LEU A 208 12.21 18.01 -0.28
CA LEU A 208 13.26 18.57 -1.13
C LEU A 208 12.72 19.69 -2.03
N LYS A 209 11.54 19.49 -2.62
CA LYS A 209 10.91 20.45 -3.53
C LYS A 209 9.99 21.44 -2.82
N TYR A 210 9.12 20.96 -1.97
CA TYR A 210 8.04 21.76 -1.36
C TYR A 210 8.37 22.27 0.04
N LYS A 211 9.51 21.86 0.64
CA LYS A 211 9.90 22.21 2.01
C LYS A 211 8.79 21.82 3.01
N ASN A 212 8.43 22.72 3.90
CA ASN A 212 7.34 22.52 4.88
C ASN A 212 5.93 22.69 4.29
N LYS A 213 5.79 22.86 2.97
CA LYS A 213 4.50 23.12 2.33
C LYS A 213 3.82 21.83 1.85
N ARG A 214 3.52 20.91 2.80
CA ARG A 214 2.77 19.67 2.51
C ARG A 214 1.49 19.92 1.71
N GLY A 215 0.76 21.00 2.05
CA GLY A 215 -0.47 21.36 1.36
C GLY A 215 -0.29 21.62 -0.13
N ASP A 216 0.76 22.38 -0.51
CA ASP A 216 1.07 22.68 -1.92
C ASP A 216 1.43 21.40 -2.69
N PHE A 217 2.18 20.49 -2.05
CA PHE A 217 2.50 19.18 -2.64
C PHE A 217 1.25 18.33 -2.88
N VAL A 218 0.36 18.21 -1.89
CA VAL A 218 -0.90 17.45 -2.04
C VAL A 218 -1.73 18.03 -3.19
N ASP A 219 -1.85 19.36 -3.28
CA ASP A 219 -2.58 20.02 -4.38
C ASP A 219 -1.92 19.78 -5.74
N ALA A 220 -0.59 19.76 -5.79
CA ALA A 220 0.17 19.50 -7.01
C ALA A 220 -0.03 18.07 -7.53
N LEU A 221 -0.13 17.06 -6.64
CA LEU A 221 -0.35 15.68 -7.01
C LEU A 221 -1.64 15.45 -7.81
N PHE A 222 -2.70 16.24 -7.58
CA PHE A 222 -3.95 16.11 -8.34
C PHE A 222 -3.80 16.38 -9.85
N ASN A 223 -2.69 16.99 -10.29
CA ASN A 223 -2.40 17.18 -11.71
C ASN A 223 -1.84 15.91 -12.39
N ILE A 224 -1.33 14.97 -11.60
CA ILE A 224 -0.62 13.78 -12.07
C ILE A 224 -1.23 12.47 -11.59
N ILE A 225 -2.44 12.47 -11.03
CA ILE A 225 -3.12 11.23 -10.67
C ILE A 225 -3.50 10.46 -11.94
N ASN A 226 -3.13 9.19 -11.97
CA ASN A 226 -3.52 8.21 -12.99
C ASN A 226 -4.88 7.59 -12.65
N TRP A 227 -5.97 8.29 -12.99
CA TRP A 227 -7.33 7.83 -12.73
C TRP A 227 -7.68 6.54 -13.48
N ASP A 228 -7.00 6.21 -14.57
CA ASP A 228 -7.18 4.93 -15.26
C ASP A 228 -6.66 3.79 -14.39
N ASN A 229 -5.48 3.93 -13.76
CA ASN A 229 -4.98 2.93 -12.79
C ASN A 229 -5.89 2.81 -11.57
N VAL A 230 -6.42 3.92 -11.04
CA VAL A 230 -7.39 3.88 -9.93
C VAL A 230 -8.65 3.09 -10.33
N ALA A 231 -9.14 3.27 -11.57
CA ALA A 231 -10.28 2.51 -12.08
C ALA A 231 -9.98 1.01 -12.22
N ASP A 232 -8.80 0.65 -12.72
CA ASP A 232 -8.38 -0.75 -12.84
C ASP A 232 -8.27 -1.45 -11.49
N ARG A 233 -7.76 -0.74 -10.47
CA ARG A 233 -7.74 -1.22 -9.08
C ARG A 233 -9.14 -1.45 -8.53
N LEU A 234 -10.07 -0.53 -8.77
CA LEU A 234 -11.47 -0.73 -8.38
C LEU A 234 -12.09 -1.94 -9.09
N ASN A 235 -11.91 -2.05 -10.41
CA ASN A 235 -12.45 -3.18 -11.19
C ASN A 235 -11.92 -4.53 -10.69
N THR A 236 -10.68 -4.57 -10.19
CA THR A 236 -10.11 -5.76 -9.56
C THR A 236 -10.71 -6.00 -8.18
N ALA A 237 -10.82 -4.95 -7.35
CA ALA A 237 -11.40 -5.04 -6.01
C ALA A 237 -12.86 -5.53 -6.03
N LEU A 238 -13.65 -5.12 -7.02
CA LEU A 238 -15.04 -5.56 -7.19
C LEU A 238 -15.18 -7.06 -7.52
N LYS A 239 -14.13 -7.73 -7.98
CA LYS A 239 -14.12 -9.18 -8.24
C LYS A 239 -13.83 -10.01 -6.98
N ILE A 240 -13.36 -9.37 -5.92
CA ILE A 240 -13.06 -9.99 -4.62
C ILE A 240 -14.36 -9.96 -3.80
N LYS A 241 -15.28 -10.87 -4.11
CA LYS A 241 -16.55 -11.04 -3.38
C LYS A 241 -16.58 -12.39 -2.71
#